data_343e2a92d017977f37da24fa71a384d6
#
_entry.id   343e2a92d017977f37da24fa71a384d6
#
_cell.length_a   1.000
_cell.length_b   1.000
_cell.length_c   1.000
_cell.angle_alpha   90.00
_cell.angle_beta   90.00
_cell.angle_gamma   90.00
#
_symmetry.space_group_name_H-M   'P 1'
#
loop_
_entity.id
_entity.type
_entity.pdbx_description
1 polymer ?
#
loop_
_entity_poly.entity_id
_entity_poly.type
_entity_poly.pdbx_seq_one_letter_code
_entity_poly.pdbx_strand_id
1 'polypeptide(L)'
;MDPVRPGADPVRPESDPVRPGAADDVIATRGLTKRYRGGQLAVDGLDLTVPAGSVFGFLGPNGSGKTTTIRMLMGLIEPTSGTARVLGLPMPRAARTVLPQVGALIEGPALYGHLSGRDNLLRLDAADPTADPRTRGARVAAALERVGLAAAAGKRAKAYSLGMKQRLGLAAALLRPRRLLVLDEPTNGLDPQGMREIRTLIRELAADGTTVFLSSHLLDEIEQVCTHVAVMARGRLLAQGVMADLAAGARDRLVVTTPDPAEAARVLKEQGAADVTADGDQVTGEPPDRDLAEVNAALVAAGVRVRGFTLRRASLEDSFVALTGEGFDVAR
;
A
#
# COMPACT_ATOMS: atom_id res chain seq x y z
N MET A 1 32.78 16.27 61.53
CA MET A 1 33.37 16.54 60.17
C MET A 1 33.18 15.22 59.36
N ASP A 2 32.05 15.09 58.72
CA ASP A 2 31.76 13.93 57.83
C ASP A 2 32.15 14.27 56.40
N PRO A 3 32.73 13.33 55.64
CA PRO A 3 33.16 13.61 54.27
C PRO A 3 31.98 13.47 53.29
N VAL A 4 31.87 14.48 52.43
CA VAL A 4 30.94 14.60 51.29
C VAL A 4 31.18 13.44 50.31
N ARG A 5 30.11 12.71 49.93
CA ARG A 5 30.11 11.73 48.84
C ARG A 5 30.03 12.48 47.50
N PRO A 6 30.82 12.12 46.48
CA PRO A 6 30.72 12.70 45.15
C PRO A 6 29.44 12.23 44.42
N GLY A 7 28.81 13.14 43.71
CA GLY A 7 27.59 12.97 42.99
C GLY A 7 27.75 11.98 41.83
N ALA A 8 26.68 11.25 41.57
CA ALA A 8 26.54 10.39 40.39
C ALA A 8 26.43 11.22 39.13
N ASP A 9 27.27 10.94 38.12
CA ASP A 9 27.21 11.49 36.80
C ASP A 9 25.88 11.15 36.12
N PRO A 10 25.30 12.08 35.32
CA PRO A 10 24.11 11.78 34.56
C PRO A 10 24.43 10.76 33.44
N VAL A 11 23.71 9.64 33.49
CA VAL A 11 23.73 8.58 32.46
C VAL A 11 23.40 9.24 31.10
N ARG A 12 24.40 9.30 30.21
CA ARG A 12 24.21 9.60 28.80
C ARG A 12 23.37 8.51 28.18
N PRO A 13 22.33 8.84 27.38
CA PRO A 13 21.62 7.82 26.62
C PRO A 13 22.58 7.21 25.60
N GLU A 14 22.78 5.91 25.69
CA GLU A 14 23.52 5.09 24.70
C GLU A 14 22.93 5.36 23.32
N SER A 15 23.77 5.83 22.42
CA SER A 15 23.46 5.94 21.01
C SER A 15 23.47 4.52 20.43
N ASP A 16 22.29 3.97 20.13
CA ASP A 16 22.14 2.72 19.38
C ASP A 16 22.95 2.77 18.08
N PRO A 17 23.63 1.68 17.71
CA PRO A 17 24.41 1.62 16.47
C PRO A 17 23.48 1.80 15.27
N VAL A 18 23.73 2.86 14.50
CA VAL A 18 23.08 3.15 13.21
C VAL A 18 23.37 2.01 12.26
N ARG A 19 22.38 1.15 11.96
CA ARG A 19 22.49 0.19 10.87
C ARG A 19 22.58 0.94 9.54
N PRO A 20 23.49 0.56 8.60
CA PRO A 20 23.54 1.14 7.26
C PRO A 20 22.23 0.80 6.53
N GLY A 21 21.48 1.83 6.10
CA GLY A 21 20.16 1.77 5.48
C GLY A 21 19.23 2.92 5.90
N ALA A 22 19.49 3.58 7.02
CA ALA A 22 18.58 4.57 7.60
C ALA A 22 18.63 5.97 6.95
N ALA A 23 19.49 6.23 5.95
CA ALA A 23 19.62 7.55 5.35
C ALA A 23 18.61 7.81 4.22
N ASP A 24 18.05 6.75 3.60
CA ASP A 24 17.18 6.86 2.43
C ASP A 24 15.71 6.55 2.70
N ASP A 25 15.33 6.23 3.94
CA ASP A 25 13.96 5.87 4.29
C ASP A 25 13.11 7.12 4.59
N VAL A 26 12.00 7.29 3.87
CA VAL A 26 11.06 8.40 4.12
C VAL A 26 10.06 8.09 5.23
N ILE A 27 9.76 6.82 5.49
CA ILE A 27 8.99 6.36 6.64
C ILE A 27 9.75 5.20 7.28
N ALA A 28 9.92 5.27 8.60
CA ALA A 28 10.46 4.17 9.40
C ALA A 28 9.72 4.07 10.73
N THR A 29 9.29 2.85 11.10
CA THR A 29 8.69 2.58 12.42
C THR A 29 9.44 1.47 13.13
N ARG A 30 9.41 1.49 14.46
CA ARG A 30 9.97 0.43 15.31
C ARG A 30 9.02 0.12 16.44
N GLY A 31 8.52 -1.13 16.47
CA GLY A 31 7.59 -1.62 17.48
C GLY A 31 6.32 -0.78 17.59
N LEU A 32 5.89 -0.11 16.49
CA LEU A 32 4.79 0.85 16.52
C LEU A 32 3.50 0.13 16.89
N THR A 33 2.88 0.55 18.00
CA THR A 33 1.72 -0.13 18.56
C THR A 33 0.62 0.85 18.89
N LYS A 34 -0.64 0.46 18.58
CA LYS A 34 -1.83 1.21 18.98
C LYS A 34 -2.86 0.30 19.63
N ARG A 35 -3.12 0.58 20.90
CA ARG A 35 -4.23 0.00 21.66
C ARG A 35 -5.22 1.12 22.01
N TYR A 36 -6.47 0.94 21.64
CA TYR A 36 -7.55 1.87 22.00
C TYR A 36 -8.06 1.63 23.44
N ARG A 37 -8.73 2.63 24.04
CA ARG A 37 -9.23 2.57 25.43
C ARG A 37 -10.15 1.38 25.69
N GLY A 38 -10.87 0.88 24.68
CA GLY A 38 -11.70 -0.34 24.75
C GLY A 38 -10.92 -1.67 24.73
N GLY A 39 -9.57 -1.65 24.80
CA GLY A 39 -8.73 -2.84 24.79
C GLY A 39 -8.37 -3.34 23.38
N GLN A 40 -9.02 -2.86 22.34
CA GLN A 40 -8.75 -3.26 20.96
C GLN A 40 -7.33 -2.90 20.56
N LEU A 41 -6.55 -3.90 20.14
CA LEU A 41 -5.21 -3.77 19.60
C LEU A 41 -5.32 -3.62 18.08
N ALA A 42 -5.19 -2.38 17.60
CA ALA A 42 -5.35 -2.07 16.18
C ALA A 42 -4.04 -2.20 15.38
N VAL A 43 -2.90 -1.96 16.03
CA VAL A 43 -1.56 -2.15 15.47
C VAL A 43 -0.69 -2.73 16.58
N ASP A 44 0.10 -3.77 16.26
CA ASP A 44 0.87 -4.55 17.20
C ASP A 44 2.31 -4.72 16.71
N GLY A 45 3.23 -3.93 17.28
CA GLY A 45 4.67 -4.06 17.05
C GLY A 45 5.11 -3.85 15.60
N LEU A 46 4.53 -2.89 14.87
CA LEU A 46 4.80 -2.68 13.44
C LEU A 46 6.20 -2.10 13.20
N ASP A 47 7.03 -2.83 12.45
CA ASP A 47 8.35 -2.42 11.95
C ASP A 47 8.27 -2.19 10.43
N LEU A 48 7.91 -0.99 10.02
CA LEU A 48 7.71 -0.61 8.63
C LEU A 48 8.84 0.28 8.13
N THR A 49 9.31 0.03 6.90
CA THR A 49 10.33 0.82 6.23
C THR A 49 9.88 1.16 4.80
N VAL A 50 9.88 2.45 4.45
CA VAL A 50 9.49 2.95 3.12
C VAL A 50 10.66 3.68 2.48
N PRO A 51 11.27 3.15 1.41
CA PRO A 51 12.39 3.78 0.71
C PRO A 51 11.97 5.06 -0.02
N ALA A 52 12.89 6.03 -0.12
CA ALA A 52 12.72 7.24 -0.92
C ALA A 52 12.52 6.91 -2.41
N GLY A 53 11.66 7.68 -3.11
CA GLY A 53 11.39 7.51 -4.53
C GLY A 53 10.55 6.29 -4.88
N SER A 54 10.14 5.48 -3.91
CA SER A 54 9.28 4.31 -4.16
C SER A 54 7.81 4.68 -4.33
N VAL A 55 7.07 3.87 -5.08
CA VAL A 55 5.63 3.72 -4.94
C VAL A 55 5.40 2.53 -4.01
N PHE A 56 5.04 2.81 -2.78
CA PHE A 56 4.95 1.82 -1.71
C PHE A 56 3.48 1.50 -1.41
N GLY A 57 3.09 0.26 -1.62
CA GLY A 57 1.77 -0.27 -1.32
C GLY A 57 1.67 -0.78 0.11
N PHE A 58 0.66 -0.37 0.84
CA PHE A 58 0.35 -0.87 2.17
C PHE A 58 -0.95 -1.69 2.10
N LEU A 59 -0.78 -3.00 1.91
CA LEU A 59 -1.82 -3.95 1.56
C LEU A 59 -2.38 -4.65 2.79
N GLY A 60 -3.68 -4.94 2.80
CA GLY A 60 -4.30 -5.76 3.83
C GLY A 60 -5.82 -5.61 3.86
N PRO A 61 -6.54 -6.56 4.45
CA PRO A 61 -8.00 -6.52 4.54
C PRO A 61 -8.50 -5.32 5.36
N ASN A 62 -9.78 -5.05 5.25
CA ASN A 62 -10.42 -4.03 6.08
C ASN A 62 -10.29 -4.40 7.58
N GLY A 63 -9.98 -3.41 8.41
CA GLY A 63 -9.74 -3.63 9.84
C GLY A 63 -8.33 -4.16 10.19
N SER A 64 -7.43 -4.38 9.21
CA SER A 64 -6.06 -4.85 9.49
C SER A 64 -5.17 -3.83 10.21
N GLY A 65 -5.58 -2.55 10.31
CA GLY A 65 -4.83 -1.49 11.00
C GLY A 65 -4.18 -0.46 10.08
N LYS A 66 -4.38 -0.52 8.76
CA LYS A 66 -3.78 0.39 7.77
C LYS A 66 -4.04 1.87 8.07
N THR A 67 -5.31 2.27 8.13
CA THR A 67 -5.69 3.66 8.44
C THR A 67 -5.21 4.11 9.83
N THR A 68 -5.22 3.22 10.83
CA THR A 68 -4.67 3.51 12.16
C THR A 68 -3.17 3.80 12.09
N THR A 69 -2.42 3.02 11.31
CA THR A 69 -0.98 3.24 11.07
C THR A 69 -0.76 4.59 10.38
N ILE A 70 -1.49 4.88 9.31
CA ILE A 70 -1.41 6.16 8.59
C ILE A 70 -1.69 7.34 9.53
N ARG A 71 -2.71 7.24 10.37
CA ARG A 71 -3.03 8.30 11.35
C ARG A 71 -1.88 8.53 12.36
N MET A 72 -1.20 7.47 12.82
CA MET A 72 -0.02 7.61 13.68
C MET A 72 1.16 8.24 12.95
N LEU A 73 1.43 7.84 11.70
CA LEU A 73 2.48 8.41 10.86
C LEU A 73 2.26 9.91 10.62
N MET A 74 1.00 10.32 10.44
CA MET A 74 0.65 11.73 10.24
C MET A 74 0.47 12.52 11.56
N GLY A 75 0.66 11.88 12.71
CA GLY A 75 0.51 12.54 14.00
C GLY A 75 -0.93 12.90 14.36
N LEU A 76 -1.92 12.32 13.71
CA LEU A 76 -3.35 12.51 13.99
C LEU A 76 -3.79 11.76 15.25
N ILE A 77 -3.10 10.66 15.59
CA ILE A 77 -3.25 9.93 16.84
C ILE A 77 -1.87 9.56 17.39
N GLU A 78 -1.75 9.49 18.70
CA GLU A 78 -0.51 9.06 19.35
C GLU A 78 -0.41 7.54 19.40
N PRO A 79 0.78 6.94 19.16
CA PRO A 79 1.01 5.53 19.43
C PRO A 79 0.90 5.23 20.92
N THR A 80 0.56 3.99 21.26
CA THR A 80 0.60 3.50 22.65
C THR A 80 2.04 3.18 23.07
N SER A 81 2.84 2.63 22.12
CA SER A 81 4.27 2.36 22.29
C SER A 81 4.96 2.31 20.93
N GLY A 82 6.28 2.20 20.93
CA GLY A 82 7.10 2.22 19.73
C GLY A 82 7.39 3.63 19.21
N THR A 83 7.99 3.71 18.03
CA THR A 83 8.40 4.97 17.42
C THR A 83 8.07 5.02 15.95
N ALA A 84 7.83 6.23 15.42
CA ALA A 84 7.65 6.51 14.01
C ALA A 84 8.52 7.69 13.60
N ARG A 85 9.12 7.60 12.41
CA ARG A 85 9.86 8.69 11.75
C ARG A 85 9.28 8.88 10.36
N VAL A 86 9.10 10.15 9.97
CA VAL A 86 8.67 10.52 8.62
C VAL A 86 9.64 11.59 8.11
N LEU A 87 10.15 11.42 6.90
CA LEU A 87 11.21 12.25 6.32
C LEU A 87 12.43 12.41 7.26
N GLY A 88 12.78 11.32 7.96
CA GLY A 88 13.87 11.28 8.91
C GLY A 88 13.58 11.90 10.29
N LEU A 89 12.42 12.51 10.51
CA LEU A 89 12.07 13.22 11.74
C LEU A 89 11.05 12.46 12.61
N PRO A 90 11.15 12.52 13.95
CA PRO A 90 10.30 11.76 14.86
C PRO A 90 8.86 12.31 14.91
N MET A 91 7.88 11.43 14.67
CA MET A 91 6.46 11.76 14.76
C MET A 91 5.88 11.29 16.12
N PRO A 92 4.90 12.01 16.70
CA PRO A 92 4.28 13.26 16.19
C PRO A 92 5.04 14.54 16.53
N ARG A 93 6.17 14.46 17.26
CA ARG A 93 6.89 15.64 17.79
C ARG A 93 7.29 16.64 16.72
N ALA A 94 7.71 16.17 15.54
CA ALA A 94 8.15 16.98 14.42
C ALA A 94 7.04 17.29 13.40
N ALA A 95 5.76 17.12 13.73
CA ALA A 95 4.64 17.27 12.80
C ALA A 95 4.63 18.63 12.08
N ARG A 96 4.93 19.71 12.79
CA ARG A 96 4.99 21.08 12.20
C ARG A 96 6.04 21.23 11.10
N THR A 97 7.13 20.47 11.17
CA THR A 97 8.21 20.48 10.16
C THR A 97 7.95 19.49 9.04
N VAL A 98 7.36 18.33 9.36
CA VAL A 98 7.13 17.23 8.43
C VAL A 98 5.91 17.49 7.54
N LEU A 99 4.75 17.80 8.12
CA LEU A 99 3.47 17.86 7.40
C LEU A 99 3.45 18.87 6.23
N PRO A 100 4.13 20.03 6.27
CA PRO A 100 4.24 20.90 5.10
C PRO A 100 4.95 20.27 3.90
N GLN A 101 5.66 19.17 4.07
CA GLN A 101 6.36 18.43 3.02
C GLN A 101 5.60 17.18 2.56
N VAL A 102 4.45 16.90 3.19
CA VAL A 102 3.61 15.73 2.91
C VAL A 102 2.29 16.17 2.28
N GLY A 103 1.89 15.55 1.18
CA GLY A 103 0.52 15.58 0.68
C GLY A 103 -0.24 14.39 1.25
N ALA A 104 -1.45 14.59 1.76
CA ALA A 104 -2.20 13.48 2.35
C ALA A 104 -3.67 13.48 1.91
N LEU A 105 -4.19 12.27 1.65
CA LEU A 105 -5.61 11.98 1.49
C LEU A 105 -5.93 10.79 2.40
N ILE A 106 -6.60 11.05 3.54
CA ILE A 106 -6.86 10.07 4.59
C ILE A 106 -8.37 10.01 4.82
N GLU A 107 -8.94 8.80 4.75
CA GLU A 107 -10.38 8.53 4.97
C GLU A 107 -11.35 9.31 4.05
N GLY A 108 -10.82 9.77 2.93
CA GLY A 108 -11.57 10.56 1.97
C GLY A 108 -11.43 12.07 2.13
N PRO A 109 -11.96 12.83 1.18
CA PRO A 109 -11.75 14.26 1.08
C PRO A 109 -12.64 15.03 2.07
N ALA A 110 -12.03 15.78 2.98
CA ALA A 110 -12.71 16.73 3.87
C ALA A 110 -13.09 18.01 3.09
N LEU A 111 -14.27 18.01 2.45
CA LEU A 111 -14.73 19.08 1.57
C LEU A 111 -15.88 19.88 2.18
N TYR A 112 -15.86 21.18 1.95
CA TYR A 112 -17.01 22.05 2.23
C TYR A 112 -18.01 21.94 1.09
N GLY A 113 -19.09 21.21 1.28
CA GLY A 113 -20.07 20.89 0.24
C GLY A 113 -20.75 22.10 -0.39
N HIS A 114 -20.85 23.22 0.32
CA HIS A 114 -21.45 24.48 -0.15
C HIS A 114 -20.49 25.32 -1.02
N LEU A 115 -19.20 25.08 -0.94
CA LEU A 115 -18.17 25.71 -1.77
C LEU A 115 -17.99 24.98 -3.10
N SER A 116 -17.50 25.72 -4.12
CA SER A 116 -17.08 25.11 -5.38
C SER A 116 -15.80 24.26 -5.18
N GLY A 117 -15.47 23.39 -6.17
CA GLY A 117 -14.21 22.65 -6.16
C GLY A 117 -13.01 23.61 -6.06
N ARG A 118 -13.03 24.68 -6.85
CA ARG A 118 -11.99 25.73 -6.82
C ARG A 118 -11.88 26.41 -5.45
N ASP A 119 -13.02 26.81 -4.83
CA ASP A 119 -13.01 27.52 -3.55
C ASP A 119 -12.56 26.63 -2.41
N ASN A 120 -12.87 25.32 -2.45
CA ASN A 120 -12.32 24.34 -1.53
C ASN A 120 -10.79 24.33 -1.57
N LEU A 121 -10.20 24.24 -2.77
CA LEU A 121 -8.74 24.23 -2.92
C LEU A 121 -8.11 25.58 -2.55
N LEU A 122 -8.73 26.72 -2.91
CA LEU A 122 -8.26 28.05 -2.49
C LEU A 122 -8.20 28.15 -0.96
N ARG A 123 -9.20 27.63 -0.26
CA ARG A 123 -9.25 27.61 1.20
C ARG A 123 -8.17 26.72 1.82
N LEU A 124 -7.97 25.53 1.26
CA LEU A 124 -6.94 24.59 1.72
C LEU A 124 -5.52 25.15 1.47
N ASP A 125 -5.27 25.76 0.32
CA ASP A 125 -4.00 26.43 0.03
C ASP A 125 -3.75 27.62 0.96
N ALA A 126 -4.80 28.37 1.31
CA ALA A 126 -4.69 29.48 2.24
C ALA A 126 -4.37 29.06 3.69
N ALA A 127 -4.71 27.83 4.05
CA ALA A 127 -4.41 27.26 5.37
C ALA A 127 -2.95 26.77 5.50
N ASP A 128 -2.22 26.63 4.40
CA ASP A 128 -0.80 26.27 4.42
C ASP A 128 0.06 27.54 4.64
N PRO A 129 0.72 27.69 5.81
CA PRO A 129 1.49 28.90 6.13
C PRO A 129 2.74 29.06 5.26
N THR A 130 3.13 28.02 4.52
CA THR A 130 4.29 28.02 3.63
C THR A 130 3.92 28.35 2.19
N ALA A 131 2.61 28.55 1.88
CA ALA A 131 2.13 28.84 0.53
C ALA A 131 2.29 30.34 0.18
N ASP A 132 2.87 30.65 -1.00
CA ASP A 132 2.89 32.03 -1.51
C ASP A 132 1.48 32.41 -2.00
N PRO A 133 0.84 33.43 -1.40
CA PRO A 133 -0.49 33.87 -1.81
C PRO A 133 -0.58 34.36 -3.27
N ARG A 134 0.53 34.84 -3.84
CA ARG A 134 0.58 35.43 -5.20
C ARG A 134 0.36 34.35 -6.28
N THR A 135 0.80 33.13 -6.03
CA THR A 135 0.72 32.01 -6.99
C THR A 135 -0.44 31.05 -6.67
N ARG A 136 -1.25 31.33 -5.64
CA ARG A 136 -2.36 30.49 -5.19
C ARG A 136 -3.31 30.10 -6.32
N GLY A 137 -3.77 31.10 -7.11
CA GLY A 137 -4.71 30.86 -8.21
C GLY A 137 -4.14 29.91 -9.27
N ALA A 138 -2.87 30.08 -9.62
CA ALA A 138 -2.19 29.22 -10.59
C ALA A 138 -2.02 27.78 -10.05
N ARG A 139 -1.61 27.61 -8.80
CA ARG A 139 -1.51 26.28 -8.16
C ARG A 139 -2.83 25.55 -8.13
N VAL A 140 -3.92 26.23 -7.76
CA VAL A 140 -5.27 25.65 -7.71
C VAL A 140 -5.74 25.24 -9.11
N ALA A 141 -5.50 26.09 -10.13
CA ALA A 141 -5.83 25.74 -11.52
C ALA A 141 -5.06 24.50 -11.99
N ALA A 142 -3.74 24.47 -11.78
CA ALA A 142 -2.89 23.34 -12.14
C ALA A 142 -3.30 22.05 -11.43
N ALA A 143 -3.63 22.12 -10.13
CA ALA A 143 -4.06 20.95 -9.36
C ALA A 143 -5.42 20.38 -9.88
N LEU A 144 -6.36 21.26 -10.24
CA LEU A 144 -7.64 20.85 -10.82
C LEU A 144 -7.48 20.22 -12.21
N GLU A 145 -6.59 20.78 -13.03
CA GLU A 145 -6.28 20.24 -14.36
C GLU A 145 -5.65 18.84 -14.25
N ARG A 146 -4.68 18.68 -13.34
CA ARG A 146 -3.96 17.42 -13.10
C ARG A 146 -4.87 16.25 -12.72
N VAL A 147 -6.01 16.52 -12.06
CA VAL A 147 -7.01 15.51 -11.69
C VAL A 147 -8.24 15.48 -12.61
N GLY A 148 -8.22 16.20 -13.73
CA GLY A 148 -9.31 16.24 -14.70
C GLY A 148 -10.59 16.95 -14.22
N LEU A 149 -10.48 17.90 -13.27
CA LEU A 149 -11.61 18.64 -12.71
C LEU A 149 -11.68 20.11 -13.14
N ALA A 150 -10.86 20.56 -14.10
CA ALA A 150 -10.82 21.95 -14.57
C ALA A 150 -12.20 22.44 -15.05
N ALA A 151 -12.90 21.67 -15.88
CA ALA A 151 -14.23 22.01 -16.39
C ALA A 151 -15.32 22.06 -15.31
N ALA A 152 -15.14 21.33 -14.20
CA ALA A 152 -16.07 21.26 -13.08
C ALA A 152 -15.70 22.20 -11.92
N ALA A 153 -14.62 22.97 -12.03
CA ALA A 153 -14.03 23.74 -10.94
C ALA A 153 -15.02 24.68 -10.23
N GLY A 154 -15.95 25.29 -10.97
CA GLY A 154 -16.99 26.20 -10.42
C GLY A 154 -18.21 25.50 -9.81
N LYS A 155 -18.39 24.20 -10.03
CA LYS A 155 -19.52 23.44 -9.51
C LYS A 155 -19.35 23.21 -8.00
N ARG A 156 -20.45 23.31 -7.22
CA ARG A 156 -20.41 23.06 -5.77
C ARG A 156 -20.03 21.62 -5.46
N ALA A 157 -19.17 21.40 -4.48
CA ALA A 157 -18.65 20.07 -4.12
C ALA A 157 -19.76 19.08 -3.65
N LYS A 158 -20.87 19.56 -3.09
CA LYS A 158 -22.05 18.72 -2.78
C LYS A 158 -22.65 18.03 -4.02
N ALA A 159 -22.51 18.64 -5.19
CA ALA A 159 -23.01 18.13 -6.47
C ALA A 159 -21.98 17.30 -7.25
N TYR A 160 -20.80 17.05 -6.67
CA TYR A 160 -19.80 16.15 -7.23
C TYR A 160 -20.19 14.67 -6.98
N SER A 161 -19.90 13.81 -7.95
CA SER A 161 -19.93 12.36 -7.73
C SER A 161 -18.88 11.95 -6.69
N LEU A 162 -18.96 10.73 -6.18
CA LEU A 162 -17.94 10.21 -5.25
C LEU A 162 -16.54 10.29 -5.87
N GLY A 163 -16.38 9.85 -7.12
CA GLY A 163 -15.11 9.93 -7.83
C GLY A 163 -14.60 11.35 -8.03
N MET A 164 -15.48 12.32 -8.32
CA MET A 164 -15.08 13.73 -8.40
C MET A 164 -14.62 14.28 -7.04
N LYS A 165 -15.27 13.88 -5.95
CA LYS A 165 -14.83 14.25 -4.60
C LYS A 165 -13.47 13.66 -4.28
N GLN A 166 -13.23 12.39 -4.62
CA GLN A 166 -11.95 11.71 -4.42
C GLN A 166 -10.83 12.42 -5.18
N ARG A 167 -11.06 12.75 -6.46
CA ARG A 167 -10.12 13.51 -7.29
C ARG A 167 -9.86 14.92 -6.72
N LEU A 168 -10.88 15.59 -6.17
CA LEU A 168 -10.69 16.89 -5.53
C LEU A 168 -9.84 16.78 -4.25
N GLY A 169 -10.00 15.73 -3.47
CA GLY A 169 -9.14 15.42 -2.32
C GLY A 169 -7.68 15.17 -2.73
N LEU A 170 -7.49 14.44 -3.84
CA LEU A 170 -6.16 14.24 -4.40
C LEU A 170 -5.56 15.55 -4.92
N ALA A 171 -6.35 16.42 -5.60
CA ALA A 171 -5.92 17.75 -5.99
C ALA A 171 -5.45 18.59 -4.78
N ALA A 172 -6.13 18.48 -3.63
CA ALA A 172 -5.72 19.15 -2.40
C ALA A 172 -4.35 18.67 -1.91
N ALA A 173 -4.07 17.37 -1.97
CA ALA A 173 -2.77 16.81 -1.62
C ALA A 173 -1.65 17.28 -2.58
N LEU A 174 -2.01 17.62 -3.83
CA LEU A 174 -1.12 18.01 -4.92
C LEU A 174 -1.01 19.53 -5.14
N LEU A 175 -1.59 20.36 -4.28
CA LEU A 175 -1.52 21.82 -4.40
C LEU A 175 -0.08 22.36 -4.48
N ARG A 176 0.88 21.58 -3.98
CA ARG A 176 2.31 21.93 -4.00
C ARG A 176 3.15 20.68 -4.24
N PRO A 177 4.37 20.83 -4.76
CA PRO A 177 5.33 19.73 -4.78
C PRO A 177 5.56 19.19 -3.38
N ARG A 178 5.50 17.88 -3.20
CA ARG A 178 5.68 17.20 -1.91
C ARG A 178 6.77 16.15 -2.03
N ARG A 179 7.52 15.92 -0.95
CA ARG A 179 8.51 14.84 -0.89
C ARG A 179 7.86 13.48 -0.68
N LEU A 180 6.71 13.47 0.00
CA LEU A 180 5.94 12.27 0.32
C LEU A 180 4.45 12.54 0.05
N LEU A 181 3.79 11.59 -0.59
CA LEU A 181 2.35 11.56 -0.77
C LEU A 181 1.79 10.35 -0.03
N VAL A 182 0.84 10.56 0.88
CA VAL A 182 0.18 9.51 1.68
C VAL A 182 -1.28 9.44 1.26
N LEU A 183 -1.68 8.31 0.68
CA LEU A 183 -3.00 8.08 0.12
C LEU A 183 -3.67 6.87 0.79
N ASP A 184 -4.76 7.10 1.52
CA ASP A 184 -5.53 6.03 2.14
C ASP A 184 -6.70 5.65 1.23
N GLU A 185 -6.63 4.46 0.62
CA GLU A 185 -7.62 3.90 -0.31
C GLU A 185 -7.98 4.89 -1.46
N PRO A 186 -7.01 5.39 -2.27
CA PRO A 186 -7.23 6.51 -3.20
C PRO A 186 -8.17 6.19 -4.35
N THR A 187 -8.36 4.93 -4.68
CA THR A 187 -9.20 4.42 -5.76
C THR A 187 -10.59 4.01 -5.32
N ASN A 188 -10.85 4.02 -4.00
CA ASN A 188 -12.13 3.56 -3.46
C ASN A 188 -13.31 4.40 -3.99
N GLY A 189 -14.31 3.70 -4.56
CA GLY A 189 -15.51 4.33 -5.12
C GLY A 189 -15.32 5.01 -6.48
N LEU A 190 -14.20 4.73 -7.16
CA LEU A 190 -13.99 5.13 -8.56
C LEU A 190 -14.49 4.05 -9.52
N ASP A 191 -14.88 4.49 -10.71
CA ASP A 191 -15.09 3.60 -11.83
C ASP A 191 -13.74 3.09 -12.42
N PRO A 192 -13.73 2.05 -13.25
CA PRO A 192 -12.50 1.49 -13.82
C PRO A 192 -11.65 2.51 -14.59
N GLN A 193 -12.26 3.52 -15.20
CA GLN A 193 -11.54 4.59 -15.87
C GLN A 193 -10.85 5.52 -14.86
N GLY A 194 -11.57 5.94 -13.83
CA GLY A 194 -11.03 6.77 -12.75
C GLY A 194 -9.87 6.10 -12.04
N MET A 195 -9.97 4.78 -11.79
CA MET A 195 -8.88 4.00 -11.20
C MET A 195 -7.62 4.01 -12.10
N ARG A 196 -7.78 3.85 -13.43
CA ARG A 196 -6.65 3.94 -14.37
C ARG A 196 -6.00 5.32 -14.37
N GLU A 197 -6.79 6.38 -14.35
CA GLU A 197 -6.30 7.77 -14.33
C GLU A 197 -5.51 8.07 -13.05
N ILE A 198 -6.00 7.64 -11.88
CA ILE A 198 -5.28 7.79 -10.60
C ILE A 198 -3.96 7.01 -10.62
N ARG A 199 -3.95 5.78 -11.14
CA ARG A 199 -2.72 4.99 -11.27
C ARG A 199 -1.68 5.66 -12.18
N THR A 200 -2.12 6.21 -13.31
CA THR A 200 -1.24 6.98 -14.20
C THR A 200 -0.65 8.18 -13.48
N LEU A 201 -1.46 8.95 -12.78
CA LEU A 201 -1.02 10.11 -12.00
C LEU A 201 0.00 9.71 -10.91
N ILE A 202 -0.22 8.61 -10.20
CA ILE A 202 0.72 8.12 -9.19
C ILE A 202 2.09 7.77 -9.82
N ARG A 203 2.10 7.11 -10.99
CA ARG A 203 3.36 6.80 -11.70
C ARG A 203 4.09 8.05 -12.15
N GLU A 204 3.38 9.05 -12.69
CA GLU A 204 3.96 10.34 -13.08
C GLU A 204 4.60 11.06 -11.88
N LEU A 205 3.90 11.10 -10.74
CA LEU A 205 4.42 11.70 -9.51
C LEU A 205 5.70 11.00 -9.01
N ALA A 206 5.73 9.68 -9.08
CA ALA A 206 6.90 8.91 -8.71
C ALA A 206 8.07 9.15 -9.68
N ALA A 207 7.81 9.24 -10.98
CA ALA A 207 8.81 9.58 -11.99
C ALA A 207 9.40 10.98 -11.76
N ASP A 208 8.61 11.92 -11.23
CA ASP A 208 9.05 13.25 -10.80
C ASP A 208 9.84 13.24 -9.46
N GLY A 209 10.09 12.05 -8.87
CA GLY A 209 10.85 11.86 -7.63
C GLY A 209 10.05 11.97 -6.34
N THR A 210 8.70 12.05 -6.40
CA THR A 210 7.84 12.01 -5.21
C THR A 210 7.74 10.57 -4.69
N THR A 211 7.99 10.34 -3.41
CA THR A 211 7.65 9.06 -2.79
C THR A 211 6.15 8.97 -2.57
N VAL A 212 5.54 7.86 -2.98
CA VAL A 212 4.12 7.64 -2.78
C VAL A 212 3.90 6.45 -1.85
N PHE A 213 3.22 6.67 -0.74
CA PHE A 213 2.75 5.65 0.18
C PHE A 213 1.24 5.53 0.06
N LEU A 214 0.74 4.41 -0.42
CA LEU A 214 -0.69 4.22 -0.61
C LEU A 214 -1.18 2.95 0.06
N SER A 215 -2.34 3.01 0.72
CA SER A 215 -3.04 1.83 1.23
C SER A 215 -4.05 1.32 0.21
N SER A 216 -4.22 0.00 0.17
CA SER A 216 -5.32 -0.67 -0.54
C SER A 216 -5.67 -2.00 0.13
N HIS A 217 -6.90 -2.44 -0.06
CA HIS A 217 -7.32 -3.81 0.25
C HIS A 217 -7.36 -4.68 -1.02
N LEU A 218 -7.10 -4.11 -2.20
CA LEU A 218 -7.12 -4.77 -3.49
C LEU A 218 -5.69 -5.02 -3.97
N LEU A 219 -5.34 -6.28 -4.11
CA LEU A 219 -4.01 -6.70 -4.55
C LEU A 219 -3.70 -6.23 -5.96
N ASP A 220 -4.64 -6.40 -6.90
CA ASP A 220 -4.49 -6.00 -8.30
C ASP A 220 -4.11 -4.52 -8.46
N GLU A 221 -4.61 -3.66 -7.56
CA GLU A 221 -4.25 -2.24 -7.58
C GLU A 221 -2.80 -2.01 -7.20
N ILE A 222 -2.33 -2.71 -6.18
CA ILE A 222 -0.96 -2.65 -5.69
C ILE A 222 0.01 -3.19 -6.73
N GLU A 223 -0.27 -4.35 -7.32
CA GLU A 223 0.56 -4.96 -8.37
C GLU A 223 0.74 -4.07 -9.58
N GLN A 224 -0.31 -3.32 -9.94
CA GLN A 224 -0.28 -2.48 -11.14
C GLN A 224 0.52 -1.18 -10.98
N VAL A 225 0.80 -0.70 -9.77
CA VAL A 225 1.39 0.62 -9.58
C VAL A 225 2.57 0.67 -8.64
N CYS A 226 2.69 -0.27 -7.70
CA CYS A 226 3.68 -0.23 -6.64
C CYS A 226 5.00 -0.90 -7.05
N THR A 227 6.11 -0.36 -6.56
CA THR A 227 7.45 -0.94 -6.67
C THR A 227 7.81 -1.77 -5.43
N HIS A 228 7.22 -1.40 -4.30
CA HIS A 228 7.41 -2.04 -2.99
C HIS A 228 6.06 -2.26 -2.34
N VAL A 229 5.96 -3.24 -1.47
CA VAL A 229 4.74 -3.54 -0.72
C VAL A 229 5.05 -3.97 0.72
N ALA A 230 4.16 -3.64 1.61
CA ALA A 230 4.04 -4.24 2.92
C ALA A 230 2.64 -4.84 3.07
N VAL A 231 2.58 -6.06 3.58
CA VAL A 231 1.34 -6.80 3.78
C VAL A 231 1.00 -6.82 5.27
N MET A 232 -0.21 -6.40 5.59
CA MET A 232 -0.68 -6.26 6.96
C MET A 232 -1.93 -7.10 7.22
N ALA A 233 -1.94 -7.88 8.29
CA ALA A 233 -3.13 -8.55 8.77
C ALA A 233 -3.21 -8.52 10.30
N ARG A 234 -4.43 -8.38 10.84
CA ARG A 234 -4.71 -8.42 12.28
C ARG A 234 -3.78 -7.52 13.13
N GLY A 235 -3.46 -6.33 12.62
CA GLY A 235 -2.60 -5.36 13.29
C GLY A 235 -1.10 -5.59 13.15
N ARG A 236 -0.64 -6.65 12.46
CA ARG A 236 0.77 -7.03 12.33
C ARG A 236 1.24 -6.96 10.89
N LEU A 237 2.52 -6.66 10.71
CA LEU A 237 3.21 -6.78 9.43
C LEU A 237 3.54 -8.26 9.19
N LEU A 238 3.13 -8.79 8.04
CA LEU A 238 3.42 -10.16 7.64
C LEU A 238 4.65 -10.25 6.74
N ALA A 239 4.75 -9.31 5.78
CA ALA A 239 5.87 -9.23 4.86
C ALA A 239 6.06 -7.78 4.39
N GLN A 240 7.28 -7.42 4.02
CA GLN A 240 7.57 -6.20 3.27
C GLN A 240 8.79 -6.39 2.39
N GLY A 241 8.82 -5.71 1.25
CA GLY A 241 9.94 -5.78 0.31
C GLY A 241 9.62 -5.22 -1.06
N VAL A 242 10.53 -5.48 -2.00
CA VAL A 242 10.32 -5.18 -3.41
C VAL A 242 9.21 -6.09 -3.94
N MET A 243 8.30 -5.52 -4.72
CA MET A 243 7.15 -6.23 -5.29
C MET A 243 7.57 -7.49 -6.06
N ALA A 244 8.59 -7.38 -6.91
CA ALA A 244 9.08 -8.48 -7.72
C ALA A 244 9.63 -9.64 -6.87
N ASP A 245 10.31 -9.35 -5.74
CA ASP A 245 10.90 -10.36 -4.88
C ASP A 245 9.82 -11.13 -4.10
N LEU A 246 8.77 -10.44 -3.65
CA LEU A 246 7.65 -11.06 -2.95
C LEU A 246 6.78 -11.91 -3.88
N ALA A 247 6.63 -11.49 -5.14
CA ALA A 247 5.98 -12.29 -6.16
C ALA A 247 6.82 -13.52 -6.56
N ALA A 248 8.15 -13.39 -6.62
CA ALA A 248 9.06 -14.50 -6.96
C ALA A 248 9.12 -15.59 -5.85
N GLY A 249 8.70 -15.28 -4.64
CA GLY A 249 8.58 -16.25 -3.53
C GLY A 249 7.43 -17.25 -3.68
N ALA A 250 6.42 -16.94 -4.49
CA ALA A 250 5.36 -17.86 -4.86
C ALA A 250 5.78 -18.64 -6.12
N ARG A 251 5.39 -19.91 -6.20
CA ARG A 251 5.73 -20.78 -7.32
C ARG A 251 4.61 -20.78 -8.37
N ASP A 252 4.99 -20.74 -9.63
CA ASP A 252 4.05 -20.93 -10.72
C ASP A 252 3.27 -22.21 -10.52
N ARG A 253 1.98 -22.22 -10.85
CA ARG A 253 1.10 -23.38 -10.76
C ARG A 253 0.57 -23.74 -12.14
N LEU A 254 0.77 -24.99 -12.54
CA LEU A 254 0.09 -25.58 -13.69
C LEU A 254 -1.30 -26.00 -13.24
N VAL A 255 -2.33 -25.52 -13.94
CA VAL A 255 -3.74 -25.86 -13.69
C VAL A 255 -4.29 -26.63 -14.89
N VAL A 256 -4.75 -27.84 -14.65
CA VAL A 256 -5.40 -28.70 -15.65
C VAL A 256 -6.85 -28.93 -15.25
N THR A 257 -7.78 -28.54 -16.11
CA THR A 257 -9.22 -28.80 -15.91
C THR A 257 -9.60 -30.01 -16.73
N THR A 258 -10.11 -31.06 -16.08
CA THR A 258 -10.43 -32.33 -16.72
C THR A 258 -11.46 -33.10 -15.90
N PRO A 259 -12.34 -33.91 -16.56
CA PRO A 259 -13.20 -34.87 -15.87
C PRO A 259 -12.43 -36.12 -15.38
N ASP A 260 -11.13 -36.26 -15.69
CA ASP A 260 -10.27 -37.38 -15.35
C ASP A 260 -9.13 -36.96 -14.38
N PRO A 261 -9.44 -36.39 -13.19
CA PRO A 261 -8.43 -35.73 -12.34
C PRO A 261 -7.38 -36.71 -11.79
N ALA A 262 -7.75 -37.95 -11.49
CA ALA A 262 -6.81 -38.93 -10.96
C ALA A 262 -5.74 -39.31 -12.01
N GLU A 263 -6.15 -39.52 -13.26
CA GLU A 263 -5.23 -39.84 -14.35
C GLU A 263 -4.36 -38.64 -14.72
N ALA A 264 -4.93 -37.41 -14.75
CA ALA A 264 -4.16 -36.20 -14.98
C ALA A 264 -3.10 -36.00 -13.89
N ALA A 265 -3.44 -36.21 -12.62
CA ALA A 265 -2.49 -36.10 -11.52
C ALA A 265 -1.34 -37.11 -11.63
N ARG A 266 -1.63 -38.35 -12.06
CA ARG A 266 -0.62 -39.40 -12.31
C ARG A 266 0.35 -38.96 -13.40
N VAL A 267 -0.19 -38.54 -14.55
CA VAL A 267 0.61 -38.10 -15.71
C VAL A 267 1.46 -36.88 -15.36
N LEU A 268 0.90 -35.85 -14.68
CA LEU A 268 1.67 -34.68 -14.26
C LEU A 268 2.85 -35.05 -13.38
N LYS A 269 2.69 -35.98 -12.43
CA LYS A 269 3.78 -36.46 -11.58
C LYS A 269 4.84 -37.22 -12.41
N GLU A 270 4.45 -38.02 -13.37
CA GLU A 270 5.37 -38.74 -14.29
C GLU A 270 6.15 -37.75 -15.19
N GLN A 271 5.52 -36.61 -15.54
CA GLN A 271 6.18 -35.55 -16.29
C GLN A 271 7.09 -34.65 -15.41
N GLY A 272 7.16 -34.92 -14.11
CA GLY A 272 8.05 -34.19 -13.18
C GLY A 272 7.41 -32.98 -12.50
N ALA A 273 6.09 -32.83 -12.55
CA ALA A 273 5.38 -31.83 -11.78
C ALA A 273 5.45 -32.15 -10.27
N ALA A 274 5.77 -31.15 -9.44
CA ALA A 274 5.79 -31.28 -7.99
C ALA A 274 4.47 -30.80 -7.37
N ASP A 275 4.22 -31.16 -6.11
CA ASP A 275 3.07 -30.71 -5.29
C ASP A 275 1.71 -30.85 -6.03
N VAL A 276 1.52 -31.98 -6.73
CA VAL A 276 0.31 -32.22 -7.51
C VAL A 276 -0.86 -32.57 -6.59
N THR A 277 -1.89 -31.74 -6.65
CA THR A 277 -3.16 -31.89 -5.91
C THR A 277 -4.33 -31.92 -6.90
N ALA A 278 -5.41 -32.63 -6.54
CA ALA A 278 -6.64 -32.67 -7.31
C ALA A 278 -7.81 -32.23 -6.42
N ASP A 279 -8.61 -31.31 -6.95
CA ASP A 279 -9.83 -30.80 -6.31
C ASP A 279 -10.94 -30.69 -7.37
N GLY A 280 -11.97 -31.54 -7.21
CA GLY A 280 -13.04 -31.67 -8.20
C GLY A 280 -12.54 -32.05 -9.59
N ASP A 281 -12.78 -31.20 -10.57
CA ASP A 281 -12.33 -31.32 -11.96
C ASP A 281 -11.03 -30.61 -12.28
N GLN A 282 -10.35 -30.03 -11.27
CA GLN A 282 -9.08 -29.34 -11.41
C GLN A 282 -7.93 -30.13 -10.79
N VAL A 283 -6.82 -30.18 -11.51
CA VAL A 283 -5.54 -30.70 -11.02
C VAL A 283 -4.53 -29.58 -11.07
N THR A 284 -3.87 -29.30 -9.95
CA THR A 284 -2.86 -28.26 -9.83
C THR A 284 -1.53 -28.87 -9.40
N GLY A 285 -0.42 -28.30 -9.90
CA GLY A 285 0.92 -28.73 -9.51
C GLY A 285 1.95 -27.68 -9.85
N GLU A 286 3.16 -27.78 -9.29
CA GLU A 286 4.29 -26.98 -9.76
C GLU A 286 4.69 -27.45 -11.16
N PRO A 287 4.91 -26.53 -12.13
CA PRO A 287 5.26 -26.92 -13.48
C PRO A 287 6.61 -27.64 -13.50
N PRO A 288 6.77 -28.71 -14.31
CA PRO A 288 8.06 -29.35 -14.50
C PRO A 288 9.01 -28.46 -15.32
N ASP A 289 10.31 -28.69 -15.18
CA ASP A 289 11.35 -28.03 -15.97
C ASP A 289 11.42 -28.63 -17.38
N ARG A 290 10.35 -28.50 -18.16
CA ARG A 290 10.26 -28.91 -19.56
C ARG A 290 9.16 -28.13 -20.29
N ASP A 291 9.11 -28.27 -21.62
CA ASP A 291 8.10 -27.61 -22.43
C ASP A 291 6.69 -28.04 -22.01
N LEU A 292 5.86 -27.10 -21.65
CA LEU A 292 4.47 -27.32 -21.25
C LEU A 292 3.61 -27.89 -22.39
N ALA A 293 4.01 -27.66 -23.66
CA ALA A 293 3.35 -28.29 -24.81
C ALA A 293 3.57 -29.81 -24.80
N GLU A 294 4.74 -30.30 -24.41
CA GLU A 294 5.03 -31.72 -24.27
C GLU A 294 4.23 -32.33 -23.11
N VAL A 295 4.09 -31.62 -22.00
CA VAL A 295 3.28 -32.03 -20.85
C VAL A 295 1.81 -32.20 -21.27
N ASN A 296 1.28 -31.20 -22.00
CA ASN A 296 -0.10 -31.30 -22.51
C ASN A 296 -0.28 -32.46 -23.50
N ALA A 297 0.70 -32.66 -24.40
CA ALA A 297 0.68 -33.82 -25.33
C ALA A 297 0.68 -35.15 -24.58
N ALA A 298 1.46 -35.26 -23.49
CA ALA A 298 1.47 -36.47 -22.66
C ALA A 298 0.13 -36.76 -21.98
N LEU A 299 -0.55 -35.71 -21.48
CA LEU A 299 -1.91 -35.84 -20.92
C LEU A 299 -2.90 -36.39 -21.96
N VAL A 300 -2.88 -35.81 -23.15
CA VAL A 300 -3.76 -36.24 -24.24
C VAL A 300 -3.44 -37.68 -24.69
N ALA A 301 -2.14 -38.03 -24.83
CA ALA A 301 -1.70 -39.37 -25.18
C ALA A 301 -2.09 -40.44 -24.14
N ALA A 302 -2.16 -40.08 -22.87
CA ALA A 302 -2.65 -40.93 -21.78
C ALA A 302 -4.19 -41.02 -21.72
N GLY A 303 -4.91 -40.38 -22.65
CA GLY A 303 -6.38 -40.43 -22.72
C GLY A 303 -7.09 -39.44 -21.78
N VAL A 304 -6.37 -38.51 -21.17
CA VAL A 304 -6.96 -37.45 -20.33
C VAL A 304 -7.75 -36.48 -21.20
N ARG A 305 -9.00 -36.23 -20.86
CA ARG A 305 -9.87 -35.26 -21.55
C ARG A 305 -9.59 -33.86 -21.06
N VAL A 306 -8.53 -33.22 -21.57
CA VAL A 306 -8.12 -31.87 -21.18
C VAL A 306 -9.14 -30.85 -21.66
N ARG A 307 -9.84 -30.17 -20.75
CA ARG A 307 -10.76 -29.04 -21.01
C ARG A 307 -10.07 -27.69 -20.86
N GLY A 308 -9.05 -27.61 -20.03
CA GLY A 308 -8.24 -26.42 -19.81
C GLY A 308 -6.83 -26.81 -19.39
N PHE A 309 -5.84 -26.06 -19.89
CA PHE A 309 -4.43 -26.22 -19.55
C PHE A 309 -3.81 -24.82 -19.46
N THR A 310 -3.48 -24.38 -18.26
CA THR A 310 -3.05 -22.99 -18.04
C THR A 310 -1.89 -22.95 -17.04
N LEU A 311 -0.84 -22.23 -17.37
CA LEU A 311 0.18 -21.86 -16.40
C LEU A 311 -0.31 -20.60 -15.65
N ARG A 312 -0.70 -20.75 -14.40
CA ARG A 312 -0.98 -19.65 -13.49
C ARG A 312 0.34 -19.22 -12.88
N ARG A 313 0.79 -18.03 -13.28
CA ARG A 313 1.98 -17.44 -12.67
C ARG A 313 1.73 -17.17 -11.20
N ALA A 314 2.76 -17.35 -10.42
CA ALA A 314 2.77 -16.96 -9.02
C ALA A 314 2.24 -15.54 -8.85
N SER A 315 1.26 -15.37 -7.99
CA SER A 315 0.70 -14.07 -7.64
C SER A 315 1.07 -13.71 -6.20
N LEU A 316 1.05 -12.43 -5.89
CA LEU A 316 1.14 -11.99 -4.50
C LEU A 316 -0.03 -12.55 -3.66
N GLU A 317 -1.17 -12.84 -4.29
CA GLU A 317 -2.31 -13.47 -3.61
C GLU A 317 -1.95 -14.88 -3.11
N ASP A 318 -1.27 -15.68 -3.94
CA ASP A 318 -0.79 -17.02 -3.54
C ASP A 318 0.23 -16.90 -2.39
N SER A 319 1.14 -15.92 -2.46
CA SER A 319 2.07 -15.61 -1.37
C SER A 319 1.34 -15.16 -0.10
N PHE A 320 0.30 -14.34 -0.24
CA PHE A 320 -0.50 -13.87 0.88
C PHE A 320 -1.30 -14.99 1.54
N VAL A 321 -1.96 -15.85 0.74
CA VAL A 321 -2.67 -17.03 1.25
C VAL A 321 -1.72 -17.97 1.98
N ALA A 322 -0.50 -18.18 1.44
CA ALA A 322 0.53 -18.98 2.11
C ALA A 322 0.98 -18.38 3.45
N LEU A 323 1.04 -17.05 3.57
CA LEU A 323 1.45 -16.33 4.79
C LEU A 323 0.32 -16.19 5.83
N THR A 324 -0.94 -16.09 5.39
CA THR A 324 -2.08 -15.82 6.28
C THR A 324 -2.93 -17.04 6.58
N GLY A 325 -2.87 -18.08 5.73
CA GLY A 325 -3.81 -19.21 5.75
C GLY A 325 -5.24 -18.87 5.31
N GLU A 326 -5.50 -17.61 4.94
CA GLU A 326 -6.83 -17.11 4.56
C GLU A 326 -6.69 -16.15 3.37
N GLY A 327 -7.57 -16.24 2.37
CA GLY A 327 -7.63 -15.28 1.26
C GLY A 327 -8.08 -13.87 1.70
N PHE A 328 -7.92 -12.86 0.83
CA PHE A 328 -8.29 -11.46 1.11
C PHE A 328 -9.77 -11.24 1.44
N ASP A 329 -10.66 -12.16 1.01
CA ASP A 329 -12.10 -12.00 1.10
C ASP A 329 -12.73 -12.48 2.42
N VAL A 330 -11.94 -12.96 3.39
CA VAL A 330 -12.48 -13.47 4.66
C VAL A 330 -12.42 -12.41 5.76
N ALA A 331 -13.22 -11.37 5.60
CA ALA A 331 -13.70 -10.54 6.71
C ALA A 331 -15.23 -10.62 6.74
N ARG A 332 -15.76 -11.70 7.30
CA ARG A 332 -17.14 -11.75 7.82
C ARG A 332 -17.13 -11.61 9.33
#